data_1ee49ec0fa6b22fb9520b6f15a29b0cc
#
_entry.id   1ee49ec0fa6b22fb9520b6f15a29b0cc
#
_cell.length_a   1.000
_cell.length_b   1.000
_cell.length_c   1.000
_cell.angle_alpha   90.00
_cell.angle_beta   90.00
_cell.angle_gamma   90.00
#
_symmetry.space_group_name_H-M   'P 1'
#
loop_
_entity.id
_entity.type
_entity.pdbx_description
1 polymer ?
#
loop_
_entity_poly.entity_id
_entity_poly.type
_entity_poly.pdbx_seq_one_letter_code
_entity_poly.pdbx_strand_id
1 'polypeptide(L)'
;MEKSSTIRYFLMWMIVTFIFGASIFLTGFFPINNYALDRAVAENQPKDLDGLSLTPPTQIYAQTILMLVDALRFDFASQSGMEFSYNNSCNRLKLRVNIPTVTMPRLKSLTTGTISNFIDIVLNIGHVEQLADSLMHRLQVRNEITVFAGDRTWISLFPKQFTRFTANSDSFYVNDFYEGDKNVTEVLTKELLNDDWMLLVLHYLGLDHIGHVEGSDSSKIPLKLKEMDDVVLKLYKAKHFHRQLLILTGDHGMRDGGGHGGSTAGELYVPLFVLKENCTTKGSSKANEYNQIDVAPTLAILWSMEIPPMSIGCLIPELLHEFNLEDQLFAYYYNALHLMQKANNKFGQDYVDNNAFSKWFITAKSAHKQFLLEKRNNNFENAFIFEDSKIHYIRLAREISNQLSDSLVQFDYGLITLGLALTTIVVLNALLAFCSATDRVFIHGKVAFLSLLAFAACINKWCHYHGYFTTT
;
A
#
# COMPACT_ATOMS: atom_id res chain seq x y z
N MET A 1 4.86 -59.29 -7.77
CA MET A 1 5.37 -58.34 -6.71
C MET A 1 6.23 -57.23 -7.28
N GLU A 2 7.15 -57.47 -8.20
CA GLU A 2 8.02 -56.43 -8.80
C GLU A 2 7.28 -55.29 -9.51
N LYS A 3 6.28 -55.58 -10.35
CA LYS A 3 5.50 -54.54 -11.07
C LYS A 3 4.79 -53.55 -10.12
N SER A 4 4.28 -54.04 -8.96
CA SER A 4 3.60 -53.17 -7.96
C SER A 4 4.58 -52.22 -7.27
N SER A 5 5.79 -52.67 -7.01
CA SER A 5 6.85 -51.85 -6.38
C SER A 5 7.33 -50.73 -7.33
N THR A 6 7.55 -51.03 -8.59
CA THR A 6 7.98 -50.07 -9.62
C THR A 6 6.94 -48.93 -9.80
N ILE A 7 5.64 -49.26 -9.83
CA ILE A 7 4.57 -48.27 -9.93
C ILE A 7 4.57 -47.35 -8.68
N ARG A 8 4.74 -47.92 -7.49
CA ARG A 8 4.79 -47.10 -6.25
C ARG A 8 5.97 -46.14 -6.24
N TYR A 9 7.16 -46.57 -6.66
CA TYR A 9 8.34 -45.67 -6.76
C TYR A 9 8.16 -44.62 -7.79
N PHE A 10 7.54 -44.90 -8.93
CA PHE A 10 7.21 -43.91 -9.97
C PHE A 10 6.23 -42.86 -9.46
N LEU A 11 5.14 -43.27 -8.80
CA LEU A 11 4.17 -42.36 -8.22
C LEU A 11 4.80 -41.47 -7.12
N MET A 12 5.61 -42.08 -6.26
CA MET A 12 6.32 -41.34 -5.20
C MET A 12 7.28 -40.30 -5.81
N TRP A 13 8.03 -40.68 -6.83
CA TRP A 13 8.89 -39.76 -7.57
C TRP A 13 8.09 -38.58 -8.19
N MET A 14 6.97 -38.84 -8.83
CA MET A 14 6.09 -37.81 -9.39
C MET A 14 5.60 -36.84 -8.33
N ILE A 15 5.13 -37.34 -7.20
CA ILE A 15 4.65 -36.51 -6.07
C ILE A 15 5.78 -35.63 -5.54
N VAL A 16 6.94 -36.20 -5.27
CA VAL A 16 8.10 -35.45 -4.75
C VAL A 16 8.55 -34.39 -5.74
N THR A 17 8.64 -34.73 -7.04
CA THR A 17 9.06 -33.78 -8.08
C THR A 17 8.03 -32.66 -8.28
N PHE A 18 6.74 -32.99 -8.18
CA PHE A 18 5.67 -31.97 -8.24
C PHE A 18 5.74 -31.00 -7.07
N ILE A 19 5.85 -31.52 -5.84
CA ILE A 19 5.96 -30.68 -4.64
C ILE A 19 7.22 -29.80 -4.71
N PHE A 20 8.33 -30.35 -5.16
CA PHE A 20 9.59 -29.60 -5.31
C PHE A 20 9.48 -28.52 -6.38
N GLY A 21 8.91 -28.85 -7.55
CA GLY A 21 8.68 -27.88 -8.62
C GLY A 21 7.71 -26.78 -8.21
N ALA A 22 6.63 -27.13 -7.53
CA ALA A 22 5.68 -26.17 -6.98
C ALA A 22 6.34 -25.25 -5.92
N SER A 23 7.17 -25.82 -5.05
CA SER A 23 7.92 -25.03 -4.05
C SER A 23 8.87 -24.03 -4.69
N ILE A 24 9.64 -24.46 -5.70
CA ILE A 24 10.52 -23.56 -6.47
C ILE A 24 9.74 -22.46 -7.17
N PHE A 25 8.62 -22.81 -7.83
CA PHE A 25 7.73 -21.84 -8.46
C PHE A 25 7.25 -20.79 -7.45
N LEU A 26 6.73 -21.24 -6.30
CA LEU A 26 6.24 -20.35 -5.25
C LEU A 26 7.36 -19.45 -4.69
N THR A 27 8.57 -19.95 -4.53
CA THR A 27 9.71 -19.15 -4.08
C THR A 27 10.06 -18.04 -5.07
N GLY A 28 9.99 -18.30 -6.37
CA GLY A 28 10.24 -17.29 -7.40
C GLY A 28 9.07 -16.32 -7.59
N PHE A 29 7.84 -16.82 -7.44
CA PHE A 29 6.62 -16.01 -7.60
C PHE A 29 6.34 -15.13 -6.38
N PHE A 30 6.70 -15.60 -5.19
CA PHE A 30 6.55 -14.87 -3.94
C PHE A 30 7.91 -14.61 -3.28
N PRO A 31 8.72 -13.67 -3.80
CA PRO A 31 9.99 -13.36 -3.17
C PRO A 31 9.74 -12.83 -1.75
N ILE A 32 10.40 -13.45 -0.77
CA ILE A 32 10.37 -12.98 0.61
C ILE A 32 11.28 -11.76 0.69
N ASN A 33 10.68 -10.58 0.81
CA ASN A 33 11.45 -9.37 1.06
C ASN A 33 11.91 -9.37 2.52
N ASN A 34 13.21 -9.45 2.75
CA ASN A 34 13.79 -9.29 4.08
C ASN A 34 13.73 -7.82 4.51
N TYR A 35 12.58 -7.37 4.98
CA TYR A 35 12.37 -6.02 5.55
C TYR A 35 13.24 -5.74 6.78
N ALA A 36 13.87 -6.76 7.37
CA ALA A 36 14.74 -6.60 8.55
C ALA A 36 15.95 -5.69 8.31
N LEU A 37 16.42 -5.56 7.08
CA LEU A 37 17.51 -4.66 6.70
C LEU A 37 17.09 -3.18 6.59
N ASP A 38 15.80 -2.90 6.45
CA ASP A 38 15.29 -1.53 6.25
C ASP A 38 15.01 -0.77 7.56
N ARG A 39 15.14 -1.40 8.73
CA ARG A 39 14.83 -0.78 10.04
C ARG A 39 15.78 0.33 10.49
N ALA A 40 16.84 0.59 9.76
CA ALA A 40 17.88 1.53 10.16
C ALA A 40 17.70 2.98 9.65
N VAL A 41 16.52 3.36 9.16
CA VAL A 41 16.24 4.75 8.84
C VAL A 41 16.06 5.53 10.15
N ALA A 42 16.73 6.68 10.27
CA ALA A 42 16.62 7.51 11.46
C ALA A 42 15.15 7.88 11.73
N GLU A 43 14.63 7.43 12.86
CA GLU A 43 13.22 7.65 13.26
C GLU A 43 12.93 9.11 13.64
N ASN A 44 13.95 9.97 13.70
CA ASN A 44 13.80 11.33 14.20
C ASN A 44 13.59 12.32 13.06
N GLN A 45 12.69 13.27 13.31
CA GLN A 45 12.52 14.45 12.45
C GLN A 45 13.82 15.26 12.40
N PRO A 46 14.18 15.86 11.24
CA PRO A 46 15.39 16.67 11.11
C PRO A 46 15.30 17.91 11.98
N LYS A 47 16.38 18.21 12.70
CA LYS A 47 16.49 19.38 13.59
C LYS A 47 17.37 20.49 13.03
N ASP A 48 18.06 20.19 11.94
CA ASP A 48 19.07 21.08 11.38
C ASP A 48 19.10 21.02 9.84
N LEU A 49 19.36 22.13 9.21
CA LEU A 49 19.66 22.27 7.78
C LEU A 49 20.94 23.10 7.63
N ASP A 50 22.10 22.45 7.56
CA ASP A 50 23.42 23.07 7.39
C ASP A 50 23.68 24.23 8.40
N GLY A 51 23.44 23.97 9.67
CA GLY A 51 23.63 24.94 10.76
C GLY A 51 22.41 25.85 11.00
N LEU A 52 21.34 25.70 10.29
CA LEU A 52 20.07 26.38 10.54
C LEU A 52 19.11 25.46 11.29
N SER A 53 18.73 25.84 12.51
CA SER A 53 17.75 25.08 13.28
C SER A 53 16.41 25.02 12.56
N LEU A 54 15.84 23.82 12.49
CA LEU A 54 14.51 23.52 11.97
C LEU A 54 13.55 23.21 13.10
N THR A 55 12.30 23.62 12.92
CA THR A 55 11.19 23.28 13.84
C THR A 55 10.16 22.47 13.07
N PRO A 56 9.76 21.28 13.56
CA PRO A 56 8.69 20.52 12.94
C PRO A 56 7.38 21.30 12.91
N PRO A 57 6.56 21.13 11.85
CA PRO A 57 5.24 21.72 11.77
C PRO A 57 4.35 21.32 12.96
N THR A 58 3.52 22.21 13.44
CA THR A 58 2.51 21.89 14.44
C THR A 58 1.30 21.25 13.79
N GLN A 59 0.64 20.35 14.51
CA GLN A 59 -0.60 19.72 14.06
C GLN A 59 -1.69 20.76 13.80
N ILE A 60 -2.31 20.70 12.60
CA ILE A 60 -3.34 21.65 12.18
C ILE A 60 -4.73 21.20 12.64
N TYR A 61 -5.05 19.93 12.45
CA TYR A 61 -6.36 19.37 12.75
C TYR A 61 -6.34 18.65 14.09
N ALA A 62 -7.28 19.00 14.97
CA ALA A 62 -7.41 18.32 16.25
C ALA A 62 -7.89 16.88 16.09
N GLN A 63 -8.68 16.61 15.06
CA GLN A 63 -9.29 15.33 14.79
C GLN A 63 -9.22 14.98 13.31
N THR A 64 -9.01 13.70 12.99
CA THR A 64 -9.04 13.18 11.61
C THR A 64 -10.05 12.04 11.53
N ILE A 65 -10.89 12.07 10.52
CA ILE A 65 -11.80 10.98 10.17
C ILE A 65 -11.28 10.34 8.89
N LEU A 66 -10.95 9.06 8.97
CA LEU A 66 -10.60 8.25 7.81
C LEU A 66 -11.79 7.34 7.49
N MET A 67 -12.57 7.74 6.49
CA MET A 67 -13.70 6.97 5.99
C MET A 67 -13.24 6.14 4.78
N LEU A 68 -13.22 4.83 4.95
CA LEU A 68 -12.95 3.86 3.90
C LEU A 68 -14.27 3.24 3.44
N VAL A 69 -14.48 3.23 2.13
CA VAL A 69 -15.53 2.46 1.48
C VAL A 69 -14.85 1.40 0.64
N ASP A 70 -14.99 0.14 1.05
CA ASP A 70 -14.34 -1.01 0.43
C ASP A 70 -14.77 -1.12 -1.05
N ALA A 71 -13.81 -1.38 -1.91
CA ALA A 71 -13.96 -1.47 -3.36
C ALA A 71 -14.51 -0.19 -4.04
N LEU A 72 -14.33 1.00 -3.46
CA LEU A 72 -14.77 2.27 -4.04
C LEU A 72 -13.90 2.66 -5.23
N ARG A 73 -14.42 2.45 -6.44
CA ARG A 73 -13.78 2.86 -7.69
C ARG A 73 -13.72 4.38 -7.82
N PHE A 74 -12.68 4.88 -8.47
CA PHE A 74 -12.54 6.32 -8.72
C PHE A 74 -13.69 6.88 -9.59
N ASP A 75 -14.16 6.14 -10.58
CA ASP A 75 -15.26 6.56 -11.47
C ASP A 75 -16.63 6.52 -10.78
N PHE A 76 -16.82 5.69 -9.75
CA PHE A 76 -18.01 5.69 -8.91
C PHE A 76 -18.13 6.97 -8.06
N ALA A 77 -17.01 7.49 -7.57
CA ALA A 77 -16.97 8.72 -6.80
C ALA A 77 -17.04 9.99 -7.69
N SER A 78 -17.97 9.95 -8.64
CA SER A 78 -18.26 11.05 -9.58
C SER A 78 -19.35 11.97 -9.05
N GLN A 79 -19.59 13.06 -9.78
CA GLN A 79 -20.70 13.98 -9.44
C GLN A 79 -22.08 13.31 -9.46
N SER A 80 -22.26 12.30 -10.31
CA SER A 80 -23.51 11.52 -10.38
C SER A 80 -23.60 10.43 -9.33
N GLY A 81 -22.47 9.91 -8.83
CA GLY A 81 -22.42 8.83 -7.86
C GLY A 81 -22.43 9.30 -6.42
N MET A 82 -21.62 10.32 -6.10
CA MET A 82 -21.46 10.89 -4.74
C MET A 82 -21.51 12.43 -4.81
N GLU A 83 -22.67 12.98 -5.08
CA GLU A 83 -22.85 14.39 -5.42
C GLU A 83 -22.37 15.34 -4.32
N PHE A 84 -22.74 15.06 -3.05
CA PHE A 84 -22.35 15.91 -1.93
C PHE A 84 -20.83 15.91 -1.74
N SER A 85 -20.23 14.74 -1.65
CA SER A 85 -18.78 14.57 -1.48
C SER A 85 -18.02 15.21 -2.63
N TYR A 86 -18.45 14.99 -3.87
CA TYR A 86 -17.84 15.56 -5.05
C TYR A 86 -17.85 17.11 -5.06
N ASN A 87 -18.99 17.71 -4.74
CA ASN A 87 -19.16 19.17 -4.79
C ASN A 87 -18.53 19.92 -3.60
N ASN A 88 -18.37 19.23 -2.44
CA ASN A 88 -17.89 19.85 -1.20
C ASN A 88 -16.46 19.47 -0.82
N SER A 89 -15.79 18.58 -1.58
CA SER A 89 -14.38 18.28 -1.37
C SER A 89 -13.49 19.46 -1.71
N CYS A 90 -12.55 19.78 -0.82
CA CYS A 90 -11.47 20.73 -1.05
C CYS A 90 -10.50 20.21 -2.10
N ASN A 91 -10.18 18.93 -2.00
CA ASN A 91 -9.32 18.22 -2.95
C ASN A 91 -10.04 16.96 -3.42
N ARG A 92 -10.06 16.76 -4.73
CA ARG A 92 -10.50 15.54 -5.39
C ARG A 92 -9.31 14.96 -6.13
N LEU A 93 -8.69 13.96 -5.53
CA LEU A 93 -7.48 13.33 -6.03
C LEU A 93 -7.77 11.88 -6.40
N LYS A 94 -6.91 11.33 -7.24
CA LYS A 94 -6.97 9.96 -7.68
C LYS A 94 -5.78 9.20 -7.09
N LEU A 95 -6.04 8.13 -6.38
CA LEU A 95 -5.00 7.25 -5.86
C LEU A 95 -4.87 6.02 -6.72
N ARG A 96 -3.63 5.68 -7.06
CA ARG A 96 -3.28 4.39 -7.63
C ARG A 96 -2.89 3.44 -6.50
N VAL A 97 -3.58 2.30 -6.43
CA VAL A 97 -3.26 1.23 -5.49
C VAL A 97 -2.33 0.20 -6.15
N ASN A 98 -1.52 -0.48 -5.35
CA ASN A 98 -0.63 -1.53 -5.85
C ASN A 98 -1.36 -2.89 -5.90
N ILE A 99 -0.82 -3.82 -6.68
CA ILE A 99 -1.25 -5.22 -6.70
C ILE A 99 -0.62 -5.95 -5.49
N PRO A 100 -1.35 -6.89 -4.86
CA PRO A 100 -2.73 -7.30 -5.12
C PRO A 100 -3.76 -6.28 -4.58
N THR A 101 -4.86 -6.10 -5.33
CA THR A 101 -5.98 -5.22 -4.96
C THR A 101 -6.90 -5.98 -4.00
N VAL A 102 -6.44 -6.20 -2.78
CA VAL A 102 -7.12 -6.97 -1.72
C VAL A 102 -7.03 -6.16 -0.42
N THR A 103 -8.09 -6.14 0.36
CA THR A 103 -8.28 -5.29 1.55
C THR A 103 -7.06 -5.26 2.47
N MET A 104 -6.61 -6.41 3.01
CA MET A 104 -5.54 -6.46 4.00
C MET A 104 -4.20 -5.84 3.52
N PRO A 105 -3.66 -6.16 2.31
CA PRO A 105 -2.47 -5.49 1.78
C PRO A 105 -2.65 -3.99 1.63
N ARG A 106 -3.83 -3.56 1.23
CA ARG A 106 -4.11 -2.14 0.97
C ARG A 106 -4.20 -1.36 2.28
N LEU A 107 -4.84 -1.91 3.32
CA LEU A 107 -4.85 -1.32 4.66
C LEU A 107 -3.44 -1.20 5.23
N LYS A 108 -2.59 -2.21 5.05
CA LYS A 108 -1.17 -2.14 5.43
C LYS A 108 -0.46 -1.01 4.66
N SER A 109 -0.64 -0.93 3.33
CA SER A 109 -0.03 0.12 2.51
C SER A 109 -0.49 1.51 2.92
N LEU A 110 -1.78 1.70 3.17
CA LEU A 110 -2.39 2.96 3.57
C LEU A 110 -1.87 3.47 4.92
N THR A 111 -1.51 2.56 5.83
CA THR A 111 -1.11 2.91 7.20
C THR A 111 0.41 2.93 7.44
N THR A 112 1.19 2.29 6.58
CA THR A 112 2.66 2.24 6.69
C THR A 112 3.38 3.00 5.58
N GLY A 113 2.73 3.26 4.45
CA GLY A 113 3.35 3.87 3.27
C GLY A 113 4.29 2.92 2.51
N THR A 114 4.14 1.60 2.67
CA THR A 114 4.94 0.59 1.96
C THR A 114 4.07 -0.29 1.07
N ILE A 115 4.69 -0.94 0.10
CA ILE A 115 4.02 -1.92 -0.76
C ILE A 115 4.05 -3.27 -0.04
N SER A 116 2.87 -3.84 0.21
CA SER A 116 2.72 -5.16 0.80
C SER A 116 2.60 -6.22 -0.27
N ASN A 117 3.35 -7.31 -0.13
CA ASN A 117 3.24 -8.50 -0.96
C ASN A 117 2.18 -9.45 -0.40
N PHE A 118 1.56 -10.25 -1.28
CA PHE A 118 0.55 -11.23 -0.87
C PHE A 118 1.13 -12.28 0.09
N ILE A 119 2.39 -12.66 -0.07
CA ILE A 119 3.05 -13.65 0.80
C ILE A 119 3.23 -13.14 2.23
N ASP A 120 3.47 -11.84 2.41
CA ASP A 120 3.56 -11.24 3.75
C ASP A 120 2.26 -11.44 4.52
N ILE A 121 1.13 -11.47 3.81
CA ILE A 121 -0.18 -11.69 4.40
C ILE A 121 -0.38 -13.16 4.75
N VAL A 122 -0.07 -14.06 3.80
CA VAL A 122 -0.23 -15.51 4.00
C VAL A 122 0.68 -16.02 5.13
N LEU A 123 1.91 -15.53 5.21
CA LEU A 123 2.84 -15.90 6.28
C LEU A 123 2.46 -15.29 7.63
N ASN A 124 1.80 -14.12 7.64
CA ASN A 124 1.40 -13.42 8.85
C ASN A 124 0.00 -13.81 9.37
N ILE A 125 -0.79 -14.59 8.63
CA ILE A 125 -2.08 -15.12 9.12
C ILE A 125 -1.93 -15.99 10.39
N GLY A 126 -0.74 -16.54 10.67
CA GLY A 126 -0.46 -17.33 11.86
C GLY A 126 0.41 -16.63 12.93
N HIS A 127 1.05 -15.53 12.58
CA HIS A 127 1.92 -14.75 13.47
C HIS A 127 1.56 -13.28 13.33
N VAL A 128 0.83 -12.76 14.30
CA VAL A 128 0.57 -11.33 14.45
C VAL A 128 1.88 -10.66 14.88
N GLU A 129 2.81 -10.49 13.96
CA GLU A 129 3.81 -9.45 14.13
C GLU A 129 3.03 -8.14 14.10
N GLN A 130 2.93 -7.52 15.26
CA GLN A 130 2.37 -6.17 15.38
C GLN A 130 3.04 -5.33 14.32
N LEU A 131 2.25 -4.64 13.49
CA LEU A 131 2.78 -3.62 12.59
C LEU A 131 3.32 -2.46 13.43
N ALA A 132 4.45 -2.73 14.08
CA ALA A 132 5.15 -1.79 14.97
C ALA A 132 5.58 -0.51 14.24
N ASP A 133 5.42 -0.49 12.93
CA ASP A 133 5.88 0.56 12.03
C ASP A 133 4.72 1.15 11.21
N SER A 134 3.63 1.47 11.86
CA SER A 134 2.44 2.06 11.25
C SER A 134 2.03 3.35 11.93
N LEU A 135 1.22 4.15 11.24
CA LEU A 135 0.56 5.32 11.83
C LEU A 135 -0.21 4.96 13.11
N MET A 136 -0.87 3.78 13.11
CA MET A 136 -1.64 3.30 14.27
C MET A 136 -0.74 3.07 15.49
N HIS A 137 0.43 2.47 15.30
CA HIS A 137 1.39 2.27 16.38
C HIS A 137 1.94 3.60 16.91
N ARG A 138 2.24 4.56 16.03
CA ARG A 138 2.74 5.87 16.44
C ARG A 138 1.71 6.66 17.24
N LEU A 139 0.45 6.61 16.87
CA LEU A 139 -0.64 7.20 17.65
C LEU A 139 -0.76 6.54 19.03
N GLN A 140 -0.63 5.22 19.12
CA GLN A 140 -0.62 4.48 20.37
C GLN A 140 0.55 4.90 21.28
N VAL A 141 1.77 5.02 20.74
CA VAL A 141 2.96 5.46 21.49
C VAL A 141 2.78 6.89 22.06
N ARG A 142 2.07 7.75 21.33
CA ARG A 142 1.72 9.12 21.78
C ARG A 142 0.52 9.16 22.72
N ASN A 143 -0.06 8.02 23.07
CA ASN A 143 -1.28 7.90 23.86
C ASN A 143 -2.48 8.67 23.28
N GLU A 144 -2.54 8.81 21.96
CA GLU A 144 -3.67 9.42 21.28
C GLU A 144 -4.86 8.47 21.28
N ILE A 145 -6.05 9.01 21.50
CA ILE A 145 -7.28 8.21 21.45
C ILE A 145 -7.65 7.94 20.00
N THR A 146 -7.69 6.66 19.67
CA THR A 146 -8.05 6.17 18.34
C THR A 146 -9.31 5.32 18.43
N VAL A 147 -10.24 5.55 17.51
CA VAL A 147 -11.51 4.85 17.43
C VAL A 147 -11.65 4.15 16.09
N PHE A 148 -12.17 2.94 16.11
CA PHE A 148 -12.41 2.16 14.89
C PHE A 148 -13.81 1.55 14.88
N ALA A 149 -14.47 1.59 13.71
CA ALA A 149 -15.67 0.81 13.43
C ALA A 149 -15.62 0.22 12.01
N GLY A 150 -15.88 -1.09 11.87
CA GLY A 150 -15.92 -1.76 10.58
C GLY A 150 -15.36 -3.17 10.57
N ASP A 151 -14.59 -3.50 9.54
CA ASP A 151 -14.06 -4.82 9.24
C ASP A 151 -13.04 -5.34 10.28
N ARG A 152 -13.21 -6.59 10.67
CA ARG A 152 -12.30 -7.32 11.60
C ARG A 152 -10.85 -7.36 11.15
N THR A 153 -10.58 -7.20 9.86
CA THR A 153 -9.21 -7.15 9.31
C THR A 153 -8.36 -6.09 10.00
N TRP A 154 -8.95 -4.94 10.39
CA TRP A 154 -8.24 -3.91 11.13
C TRP A 154 -7.75 -4.39 12.49
N ILE A 155 -8.57 -5.15 13.23
CA ILE A 155 -8.18 -5.66 14.55
C ILE A 155 -7.15 -6.79 14.41
N SER A 156 -7.18 -7.54 13.31
CA SER A 156 -6.14 -8.52 12.99
C SER A 156 -4.79 -7.87 12.70
N LEU A 157 -4.77 -6.73 12.01
CA LEU A 157 -3.56 -5.96 11.71
C LEU A 157 -3.07 -5.14 12.91
N PHE A 158 -3.99 -4.62 13.71
CA PHE A 158 -3.74 -3.65 14.79
C PHE A 158 -4.43 -4.06 16.10
N PRO A 159 -4.05 -5.20 16.71
CA PRO A 159 -4.82 -5.83 17.79
C PRO A 159 -4.84 -5.02 19.10
N LYS A 160 -3.95 -4.01 19.27
CA LYS A 160 -3.81 -3.23 20.50
C LYS A 160 -3.77 -1.71 20.25
N GLN A 161 -3.89 -1.29 19.01
CA GLN A 161 -3.65 0.11 18.64
C GLN A 161 -4.90 0.98 18.75
N PHE A 162 -6.09 0.39 18.77
CA PHE A 162 -7.34 1.14 18.92
C PHE A 162 -7.74 1.23 20.40
N THR A 163 -8.01 2.45 20.86
CA THR A 163 -8.50 2.70 22.23
C THR A 163 -9.94 2.24 22.41
N ARG A 164 -10.78 2.49 21.39
CA ARG A 164 -12.16 2.01 21.29
C ARG A 164 -12.38 1.41 19.92
N PHE A 165 -13.06 0.27 19.86
CA PHE A 165 -13.37 -0.33 18.55
C PHE A 165 -14.65 -1.15 18.56
N THR A 166 -15.27 -1.23 17.38
CA THR A 166 -16.38 -2.11 17.06
C THR A 166 -16.08 -2.81 15.74
N ALA A 167 -15.76 -4.10 15.80
CA ALA A 167 -15.39 -4.92 14.64
C ALA A 167 -16.52 -5.94 14.36
N ASN A 168 -17.68 -5.45 13.93
CA ASN A 168 -18.89 -6.25 13.71
C ASN A 168 -19.13 -6.60 12.23
N SER A 169 -18.30 -6.10 11.32
CA SER A 169 -18.35 -6.42 9.90
C SER A 169 -17.25 -7.44 9.57
N ASP A 170 -17.52 -8.30 8.58
CA ASP A 170 -16.60 -9.35 8.13
C ASP A 170 -16.58 -9.39 6.60
N SER A 171 -15.43 -9.10 6.01
CA SER A 171 -15.21 -9.10 4.55
C SER A 171 -15.54 -10.44 3.89
N PHE A 172 -15.54 -11.54 4.63
CA PHE A 172 -15.89 -12.86 4.09
C PHE A 172 -17.39 -13.15 4.09
N TYR A 173 -18.21 -12.35 4.78
CA TYR A 173 -19.66 -12.52 4.79
C TYR A 173 -20.32 -11.63 3.73
N VAL A 174 -20.06 -11.90 2.49
CA VAL A 174 -20.44 -11.08 1.31
C VAL A 174 -21.95 -10.90 1.09
N ASN A 175 -22.82 -11.58 1.82
CA ASN A 175 -24.26 -11.40 1.71
C ASN A 175 -24.81 -10.24 2.57
N ASP A 176 -23.96 -9.61 3.39
CA ASP A 176 -24.34 -8.45 4.21
C ASP A 176 -24.08 -7.14 3.45
N PHE A 177 -25.09 -6.61 2.80
CA PHE A 177 -24.99 -5.34 2.07
C PHE A 177 -25.26 -4.13 2.93
N TYR A 178 -25.91 -4.27 4.11
CA TYR A 178 -26.45 -3.14 4.84
C TYR A 178 -26.22 -3.15 6.36
N GLU A 179 -26.34 -4.30 7.04
CA GLU A 179 -26.32 -4.35 8.51
C GLU A 179 -24.95 -3.99 9.08
N GLY A 180 -23.86 -4.47 8.48
CA GLY A 180 -22.51 -4.08 8.87
C GLY A 180 -22.29 -2.58 8.74
N ASP A 181 -22.66 -1.98 7.61
CA ASP A 181 -22.53 -0.54 7.36
C ASP A 181 -23.41 0.30 8.29
N LYS A 182 -24.62 -0.16 8.61
CA LYS A 182 -25.49 0.46 9.59
C LYS A 182 -24.87 0.48 10.98
N ASN A 183 -24.25 -0.64 11.40
CA ASN A 183 -23.55 -0.73 12.68
C ASN A 183 -22.37 0.27 12.74
N VAL A 184 -21.60 0.43 11.66
CA VAL A 184 -20.56 1.45 11.57
C VAL A 184 -21.14 2.86 11.74
N THR A 185 -22.27 3.15 11.06
CA THR A 185 -22.95 4.45 11.14
C THR A 185 -23.55 4.72 12.53
N GLU A 186 -23.98 3.68 13.26
CA GLU A 186 -24.42 3.81 14.66
C GLU A 186 -23.25 4.17 15.59
N VAL A 187 -22.08 3.55 15.42
CA VAL A 187 -20.87 3.91 16.17
C VAL A 187 -20.46 5.35 15.86
N LEU A 188 -20.41 5.71 14.58
CA LEU A 188 -20.17 7.09 14.15
C LEU A 188 -21.09 8.07 14.88
N THR A 189 -22.40 7.78 14.95
CA THR A 189 -23.37 8.66 15.59
C THR A 189 -23.08 8.90 17.08
N LYS A 190 -22.58 7.87 17.77
CA LYS A 190 -22.15 7.97 19.17
C LYS A 190 -20.86 8.77 19.31
N GLU A 191 -19.87 8.49 18.46
CA GLU A 191 -18.56 9.15 18.53
C GLU A 191 -18.59 10.63 18.09
N LEU A 192 -19.58 11.05 17.30
CA LEU A 192 -19.80 12.47 16.99
C LEU A 192 -20.25 13.31 18.21
N LEU A 193 -20.65 12.67 19.31
CA LEU A 193 -20.94 13.32 20.59
C LEU A 193 -19.68 13.48 21.46
N ASN A 194 -18.59 12.78 21.12
CA ASN A 194 -17.32 12.81 21.80
C ASN A 194 -16.34 13.71 21.03
N ASP A 195 -15.47 14.43 21.73
CA ASP A 195 -14.42 15.26 21.16
C ASP A 195 -13.02 14.88 21.66
N ASP A 196 -12.92 13.70 22.27
CA ASP A 196 -11.70 13.21 22.93
C ASP A 196 -10.77 12.40 22.00
N TRP A 197 -11.21 11.99 20.82
CA TRP A 197 -10.42 11.18 19.89
C TRP A 197 -9.63 12.04 18.88
N MET A 198 -8.46 11.56 18.52
CA MET A 198 -7.60 12.14 17.47
C MET A 198 -7.87 11.52 16.09
N LEU A 199 -8.12 10.21 16.03
CA LEU A 199 -8.41 9.49 14.80
C LEU A 199 -9.67 8.62 14.96
N LEU A 200 -10.60 8.80 14.03
CA LEU A 200 -11.77 7.93 13.85
C LEU A 200 -11.66 7.24 12.49
N VAL A 201 -11.52 5.91 12.50
CA VAL A 201 -11.52 5.09 11.29
C VAL A 201 -12.87 4.41 11.13
N LEU A 202 -13.50 4.63 9.98
CA LEU A 202 -14.77 4.03 9.58
C LEU A 202 -14.54 3.20 8.32
N HIS A 203 -14.85 1.90 8.35
CA HIS A 203 -14.67 1.02 7.19
C HIS A 203 -15.97 0.34 6.81
N TYR A 204 -16.54 0.73 5.67
CA TYR A 204 -17.81 0.29 5.11
C TYR A 204 -17.58 -0.78 4.05
N LEU A 205 -18.23 -1.95 4.17
CA LEU A 205 -18.03 -3.11 3.30
C LEU A 205 -19.13 -3.34 2.26
N GLY A 206 -20.31 -2.73 2.46
CA GLY A 206 -21.49 -3.07 1.67
C GLY A 206 -21.34 -2.86 0.17
N LEU A 207 -20.51 -1.92 -0.29
CA LEU A 207 -20.25 -1.70 -1.72
C LEU A 207 -19.47 -2.87 -2.32
N ASP A 208 -18.43 -3.36 -1.65
CA ASP A 208 -17.64 -4.52 -2.05
C ASP A 208 -18.50 -5.79 -2.09
N HIS A 209 -19.31 -6.02 -1.05
CA HIS A 209 -20.21 -7.16 -0.97
C HIS A 209 -21.22 -7.19 -2.12
N ILE A 210 -21.79 -6.03 -2.50
CA ILE A 210 -22.67 -5.94 -3.69
C ILE A 210 -21.85 -6.31 -4.94
N GLY A 211 -20.64 -5.78 -5.08
CA GLY A 211 -19.74 -6.11 -6.19
C GLY A 211 -19.46 -7.60 -6.31
N HIS A 212 -19.17 -8.28 -5.20
CA HIS A 212 -18.91 -9.72 -5.19
C HIS A 212 -20.12 -10.58 -5.59
N VAL A 213 -21.32 -10.19 -5.18
CA VAL A 213 -22.54 -11.00 -5.38
C VAL A 213 -23.25 -10.65 -6.70
N GLU A 214 -23.32 -9.37 -7.05
CA GLU A 214 -24.13 -8.89 -8.16
C GLU A 214 -23.36 -8.21 -9.28
N GLY A 215 -22.07 -7.92 -9.07
CA GLY A 215 -21.21 -7.21 -10.03
C GLY A 215 -21.33 -5.69 -9.92
N SER A 216 -20.42 -5.00 -10.62
CA SER A 216 -20.32 -3.53 -10.59
C SER A 216 -21.49 -2.80 -11.24
N ASP A 217 -22.25 -3.50 -12.11
CA ASP A 217 -23.42 -2.94 -12.81
C ASP A 217 -24.74 -3.14 -12.05
N SER A 218 -24.69 -3.68 -10.83
CA SER A 218 -25.86 -3.87 -9.99
C SER A 218 -26.60 -2.54 -9.76
N SER A 219 -27.94 -2.59 -9.83
CA SER A 219 -28.81 -1.46 -9.51
C SER A 219 -28.68 -0.99 -8.05
N LYS A 220 -28.06 -1.79 -7.18
CA LYS A 220 -27.78 -1.44 -5.78
C LYS A 220 -26.55 -0.56 -5.63
N ILE A 221 -25.60 -0.56 -6.57
CA ILE A 221 -24.39 0.26 -6.52
C ILE A 221 -24.73 1.75 -6.37
N PRO A 222 -25.57 2.37 -7.23
CA PRO A 222 -25.93 3.78 -7.07
C PRO A 222 -26.61 4.09 -5.71
N LEU A 223 -27.41 3.16 -5.20
CA LEU A 223 -28.08 3.32 -3.91
C LEU A 223 -27.08 3.29 -2.76
N LYS A 224 -26.10 2.39 -2.81
CA LYS A 224 -25.04 2.29 -1.81
C LYS A 224 -24.11 3.51 -1.85
N LEU A 225 -23.75 4.00 -3.03
CA LEU A 225 -22.97 5.23 -3.18
C LEU A 225 -23.71 6.43 -2.57
N LYS A 226 -25.02 6.53 -2.80
CA LYS A 226 -25.85 7.56 -2.17
C LYS A 226 -25.89 7.44 -0.66
N GLU A 227 -26.00 6.22 -0.11
CA GLU A 227 -25.92 5.97 1.34
C GLU A 227 -24.58 6.46 1.91
N MET A 228 -23.45 6.14 1.26
CA MET A 228 -22.12 6.60 1.69
C MET A 228 -21.99 8.13 1.60
N ASP A 229 -22.53 8.74 0.56
CA ASP A 229 -22.56 10.20 0.40
C ASP A 229 -23.39 10.90 1.48
N ASP A 230 -24.50 10.29 1.91
CA ASP A 230 -25.31 10.77 3.03
C ASP A 230 -24.58 10.65 4.39
N VAL A 231 -23.72 9.65 4.56
CA VAL A 231 -22.81 9.56 5.73
C VAL A 231 -21.81 10.72 5.72
N VAL A 232 -21.21 11.04 4.58
CA VAL A 232 -20.32 12.21 4.45
C VAL A 232 -21.05 13.50 4.76
N LEU A 233 -22.28 13.67 4.26
CA LEU A 233 -23.12 14.82 4.58
C LEU A 233 -23.39 14.94 6.09
N LYS A 234 -23.65 13.81 6.76
CA LYS A 234 -23.87 13.76 8.22
C LYS A 234 -22.63 14.19 8.98
N LEU A 235 -21.45 13.70 8.57
CA LEU A 235 -20.15 14.10 9.13
C LEU A 235 -19.90 15.59 8.96
N TYR A 236 -20.10 16.11 7.75
CA TYR A 236 -19.88 17.53 7.42
C TYR A 236 -20.79 18.48 8.22
N LYS A 237 -22.00 18.04 8.56
CA LYS A 237 -22.95 18.80 9.38
C LYS A 237 -22.73 18.65 10.89
N ALA A 238 -21.77 17.82 11.32
CA ALA A 238 -21.52 17.60 12.73
C ALA A 238 -21.00 18.88 13.42
N LYS A 239 -21.36 19.06 14.70
CA LYS A 239 -21.05 20.28 15.48
C LYS A 239 -19.56 20.64 15.52
N HIS A 240 -18.68 19.64 15.52
CA HIS A 240 -17.23 19.81 15.68
C HIS A 240 -16.45 19.74 14.35
N PHE A 241 -17.14 19.70 13.21
CA PHE A 241 -16.49 19.53 11.90
C PHE A 241 -15.47 20.62 11.59
N HIS A 242 -15.62 21.84 12.11
CA HIS A 242 -14.67 22.94 11.94
C HIS A 242 -13.23 22.65 12.45
N ARG A 243 -13.05 21.61 13.26
CA ARG A 243 -11.75 21.17 13.80
C ARG A 243 -11.28 19.85 13.19
N GLN A 244 -12.01 19.32 12.24
CA GLN A 244 -11.83 17.99 11.71
C GLN A 244 -11.32 18.01 10.28
N LEU A 245 -10.50 17.00 9.95
CA LEU A 245 -10.14 16.63 8.59
C LEU A 245 -10.87 15.33 8.25
N LEU A 246 -11.72 15.34 7.24
CA LEU A 246 -12.36 14.15 6.72
C LEU A 246 -11.66 13.71 5.44
N ILE A 247 -11.20 12.47 5.43
CA ILE A 247 -10.61 11.80 4.28
C ILE A 247 -11.52 10.63 3.90
N LEU A 248 -12.07 10.69 2.68
CA LEU A 248 -12.84 9.62 2.09
C LEU A 248 -12.02 8.97 0.98
N THR A 249 -11.85 7.65 1.05
CA THR A 249 -11.12 6.87 0.04
C THR A 249 -11.64 5.43 -0.03
N GLY A 250 -11.22 4.69 -1.06
CA GLY A 250 -11.29 3.24 -1.10
C GLY A 250 -9.96 2.61 -0.71
N ASP A 251 -9.98 1.40 -0.26
CA ASP A 251 -8.78 0.58 -0.10
C ASP A 251 -8.31 0.03 -1.46
N HIS A 252 -9.23 -0.45 -2.28
CA HIS A 252 -9.10 -0.80 -3.70
C HIS A 252 -10.40 -0.51 -4.44
N GLY A 253 -10.43 -0.76 -5.75
CA GLY A 253 -11.65 -0.76 -6.54
C GLY A 253 -12.10 -2.18 -6.90
N MET A 254 -13.01 -2.31 -7.87
CA MET A 254 -13.51 -3.58 -8.38
C MET A 254 -13.48 -3.60 -9.91
N ARG A 255 -13.38 -4.80 -10.51
CA ARG A 255 -13.50 -5.00 -11.96
C ARG A 255 -14.97 -4.92 -12.41
N ASP A 256 -15.20 -4.74 -13.70
CA ASP A 256 -16.56 -4.59 -14.25
C ASP A 256 -17.47 -5.80 -13.99
N GLY A 257 -16.93 -7.01 -13.94
CA GLY A 257 -17.68 -8.21 -13.56
C GLY A 257 -17.88 -8.40 -12.05
N GLY A 258 -17.45 -7.45 -11.24
CA GLY A 258 -17.39 -7.58 -9.78
C GLY A 258 -16.16 -8.37 -9.29
N GLY A 259 -15.87 -8.30 -7.99
CA GLY A 259 -14.67 -8.85 -7.37
C GLY A 259 -13.41 -8.04 -7.67
N HIS A 260 -12.30 -8.42 -7.08
CA HIS A 260 -11.04 -7.68 -7.08
C HIS A 260 -9.83 -8.63 -6.91
N GLY A 261 -8.60 -8.10 -6.75
CA GLY A 261 -7.36 -8.87 -6.58
C GLY A 261 -6.41 -8.74 -7.76
N GLY A 262 -6.88 -8.21 -8.89
CA GLY A 262 -6.14 -8.07 -10.14
C GLY A 262 -5.57 -6.67 -10.39
N SER A 263 -5.50 -6.28 -11.67
CA SER A 263 -4.81 -5.08 -12.13
C SER A 263 -5.60 -4.27 -13.15
N THR A 264 -6.92 -4.45 -13.22
CA THR A 264 -7.75 -3.63 -14.12
C THR A 264 -7.82 -2.18 -13.63
N ALA A 265 -8.10 -1.24 -14.51
CA ALA A 265 -8.21 0.17 -14.14
C ALA A 265 -9.28 0.41 -13.07
N GLY A 266 -10.41 -0.33 -13.11
CA GLY A 266 -11.45 -0.27 -12.09
C GLY A 266 -10.98 -0.73 -10.71
N GLU A 267 -10.02 -1.68 -10.64
CA GLU A 267 -9.42 -2.15 -9.39
C GLU A 267 -8.32 -1.23 -8.86
N LEU A 268 -7.51 -0.66 -9.79
CA LEU A 268 -6.29 0.08 -9.43
C LEU A 268 -6.53 1.53 -9.00
N TYR A 269 -7.68 2.12 -9.31
CA TYR A 269 -7.89 3.54 -9.05
C TYR A 269 -9.04 3.78 -8.09
N VAL A 270 -8.72 4.46 -6.99
CA VAL A 270 -9.66 4.87 -5.95
C VAL A 270 -9.66 6.39 -5.78
N PRO A 271 -10.75 7.01 -5.28
CA PRO A 271 -10.75 8.42 -4.95
C PRO A 271 -9.95 8.71 -3.69
N LEU A 272 -9.46 9.92 -3.56
CA LEU A 272 -9.08 10.56 -2.30
C LEU A 272 -9.79 11.90 -2.24
N PHE A 273 -10.88 11.96 -1.51
CA PHE A 273 -11.64 13.19 -1.27
C PHE A 273 -11.30 13.72 0.12
N VAL A 274 -10.92 14.99 0.14
CA VAL A 274 -10.54 15.68 1.38
C VAL A 274 -11.58 16.77 1.66
N LEU A 275 -12.27 16.66 2.78
CA LEU A 275 -13.26 17.62 3.21
C LEU A 275 -12.82 18.25 4.55
N LYS A 276 -12.98 19.54 4.63
CA LYS A 276 -12.75 20.36 5.82
C LYS A 276 -13.64 21.59 5.77
N GLU A 277 -13.79 22.28 6.89
CA GLU A 277 -14.42 23.59 6.87
C GLU A 277 -13.55 24.61 6.12
N ASN A 278 -14.18 25.58 5.46
CA ASN A 278 -13.52 26.69 4.79
C ASN A 278 -12.51 26.26 3.69
N CYS A 279 -12.96 25.45 2.73
CA CYS A 279 -12.20 25.19 1.51
C CYS A 279 -11.90 26.48 0.75
N THR A 280 -10.64 26.89 0.73
CA THR A 280 -10.18 28.05 -0.04
C THR A 280 -10.05 27.75 -1.54
N THR A 281 -9.89 26.47 -1.89
CA THR A 281 -9.79 25.99 -3.27
C THR A 281 -10.79 24.86 -3.47
N LYS A 282 -11.82 25.07 -4.31
CA LYS A 282 -12.63 23.95 -4.79
C LYS A 282 -11.80 23.15 -5.79
N GLY A 283 -11.78 21.82 -5.60
CA GLY A 283 -10.95 20.92 -6.38
C GLY A 283 -10.97 21.17 -7.88
N SER A 284 -9.79 21.09 -8.49
CA SER A 284 -9.62 21.20 -9.95
C SER A 284 -10.53 20.22 -10.69
N SER A 285 -10.94 20.59 -11.90
CA SER A 285 -11.72 19.70 -12.78
C SER A 285 -10.93 18.44 -13.19
N LYS A 286 -9.60 18.48 -13.13
CA LYS A 286 -8.70 17.36 -13.38
C LYS A 286 -8.09 16.91 -12.05
N ALA A 287 -8.36 15.67 -11.66
CA ALA A 287 -7.77 15.06 -10.48
C ALA A 287 -6.29 14.76 -10.71
N ASN A 288 -5.42 15.23 -9.82
CA ASN A 288 -4.04 14.79 -9.78
C ASN A 288 -3.97 13.34 -9.28
N GLU A 289 -2.99 12.60 -9.80
CA GLU A 289 -2.79 11.18 -9.47
C GLU A 289 -1.61 11.01 -8.51
N TYR A 290 -1.83 10.23 -7.45
CA TYR A 290 -0.85 9.86 -6.44
C TYR A 290 -0.90 8.36 -6.19
N ASN A 291 0.08 7.82 -5.47
CA ASN A 291 0.03 6.42 -5.01
C ASN A 291 -0.67 6.33 -3.64
N GLN A 292 -1.36 5.22 -3.38
CA GLN A 292 -1.99 4.99 -2.07
C GLN A 292 -0.97 5.04 -0.92
N ILE A 293 0.27 4.59 -1.15
CA ILE A 293 1.37 4.65 -0.18
C ILE A 293 1.77 6.08 0.21
N ASP A 294 1.38 7.10 -0.58
CA ASP A 294 1.67 8.51 -0.32
C ASP A 294 0.81 9.07 0.83
N VAL A 295 -0.27 8.38 1.19
CA VAL A 295 -1.19 8.81 2.25
C VAL A 295 -0.52 8.74 3.63
N ALA A 296 0.20 7.65 3.94
CA ALA A 296 0.81 7.47 5.25
C ALA A 296 1.83 8.56 5.62
N PRO A 297 2.86 8.86 4.81
CA PRO A 297 3.81 9.92 5.14
C PRO A 297 3.15 11.30 5.18
N THR A 298 2.12 11.55 4.34
CA THR A 298 1.37 12.80 4.36
C THR A 298 0.60 12.98 5.66
N LEU A 299 -0.12 11.95 6.13
CA LEU A 299 -0.81 11.99 7.42
C LEU A 299 0.14 12.12 8.60
N ALA A 300 1.30 11.45 8.55
CA ALA A 300 2.32 11.60 9.59
C ALA A 300 2.73 13.07 9.76
N ILE A 301 2.99 13.78 8.65
CA ILE A 301 3.34 15.21 8.68
C ILE A 301 2.17 16.05 9.20
N LEU A 302 0.94 15.84 8.73
CA LEU A 302 -0.24 16.57 9.18
C LEU A 302 -0.50 16.42 10.69
N TRP A 303 -0.11 15.28 11.25
CA TRP A 303 -0.23 14.97 12.68
C TRP A 303 1.04 15.33 13.48
N SER A 304 2.00 16.02 12.88
CA SER A 304 3.29 16.36 13.50
C SER A 304 4.01 15.12 14.06
N MET A 305 3.95 14.01 13.33
CA MET A 305 4.59 12.73 13.70
C MET A 305 5.74 12.40 12.74
N GLU A 306 6.59 11.47 13.18
CA GLU A 306 7.62 10.89 12.32
C GLU A 306 6.98 10.05 11.22
N ILE A 307 7.56 10.13 10.01
CA ILE A 307 7.19 9.25 8.90
C ILE A 307 7.47 7.80 9.31
N PRO A 308 6.54 6.85 9.05
CA PRO A 308 6.79 5.43 9.32
C PRO A 308 8.10 4.96 8.68
N PRO A 309 9.04 4.32 9.41
CA PRO A 309 10.36 3.94 8.91
C PRO A 309 10.34 3.09 7.63
N MET A 310 9.30 2.29 7.42
CA MET A 310 9.13 1.47 6.22
C MET A 310 8.55 2.24 5.04
N SER A 311 8.04 3.46 5.25
CA SER A 311 7.41 4.23 4.19
C SER A 311 8.36 4.50 3.02
N ILE A 312 7.86 4.27 1.82
CA ILE A 312 8.48 4.67 0.56
C ILE A 312 7.61 5.68 -0.21
N GLY A 313 6.52 6.13 0.42
CA GLY A 313 5.59 7.09 -0.16
C GLY A 313 6.14 8.52 -0.20
N CYS A 314 5.59 9.30 -1.12
CA CYS A 314 5.84 10.74 -1.23
C CYS A 314 4.75 11.53 -0.51
N LEU A 315 4.98 12.81 -0.30
CA LEU A 315 3.93 13.69 0.21
C LEU A 315 2.95 14.08 -0.89
N ILE A 316 1.69 14.30 -0.50
CA ILE A 316 0.62 14.83 -1.35
C ILE A 316 0.57 16.35 -1.12
N PRO A 317 1.07 17.18 -2.08
CA PRO A 317 1.25 18.61 -1.86
C PRO A 317 -0.04 19.37 -1.52
N GLU A 318 -1.17 18.93 -2.10
CA GLU A 318 -2.48 19.58 -1.89
C GLU A 318 -2.93 19.53 -0.43
N LEU A 319 -2.52 18.52 0.32
CA LEU A 319 -2.86 18.37 1.74
C LEU A 319 -1.97 19.24 2.63
N LEU A 320 -0.84 19.73 2.12
CA LEU A 320 0.10 20.56 2.86
C LEU A 320 -0.15 22.07 2.73
N HIS A 321 -1.09 22.50 1.89
CA HIS A 321 -1.34 23.92 1.61
C HIS A 321 -1.79 24.74 2.83
N GLU A 322 -2.25 24.09 3.90
CA GLU A 322 -2.60 24.75 5.16
C GLU A 322 -1.38 25.17 5.99
N PHE A 323 -0.24 24.52 5.76
CA PHE A 323 1.01 24.92 6.39
C PHE A 323 1.55 26.22 5.74
N ASN A 324 2.22 27.03 6.52
CA ASN A 324 3.01 28.13 5.98
C ASN A 324 4.16 27.59 5.10
N LEU A 325 4.80 28.44 4.31
CA LEU A 325 5.82 28.00 3.34
C LEU A 325 7.05 27.35 4.00
N GLU A 326 7.44 27.78 5.19
CA GLU A 326 8.56 27.19 5.95
C GLU A 326 8.22 25.77 6.39
N ASP A 327 7.02 25.54 6.94
CA ASP A 327 6.54 24.24 7.36
C ASP A 327 6.38 23.28 6.16
N GLN A 328 5.94 23.78 5.01
CA GLN A 328 5.90 23.00 3.77
C GLN A 328 7.30 22.59 3.33
N LEU A 329 8.29 23.48 3.34
CA LEU A 329 9.67 23.13 2.99
C LEU A 329 10.28 22.14 3.98
N PHE A 330 9.99 22.28 5.28
CA PHE A 330 10.38 21.28 6.27
C PHE A 330 9.83 19.88 5.89
N ALA A 331 8.54 19.80 5.57
CA ALA A 331 7.89 18.54 5.20
C ALA A 331 8.54 17.89 3.97
N TYR A 332 8.76 18.67 2.89
CA TYR A 332 9.41 18.15 1.68
C TYR A 332 10.86 17.74 1.92
N TYR A 333 11.61 18.50 2.71
CA TYR A 333 12.98 18.16 3.10
C TYR A 333 13.02 16.85 3.89
N TYR A 334 12.13 16.72 4.90
CA TYR A 334 12.07 15.52 5.73
C TYR A 334 11.73 14.27 4.92
N ASN A 335 10.72 14.33 4.05
CA ASN A 335 10.37 13.21 3.18
C ASN A 335 11.51 12.86 2.21
N ALA A 336 12.15 13.86 1.60
CA ALA A 336 13.29 13.65 0.72
C ALA A 336 14.49 13.01 1.44
N LEU A 337 14.80 13.49 2.66
CA LEU A 337 15.87 12.92 3.50
C LEU A 337 15.58 11.46 3.87
N HIS A 338 14.34 11.16 4.29
CA HIS A 338 13.89 9.82 4.60
C HIS A 338 14.06 8.87 3.41
N LEU A 339 13.61 9.27 2.22
CA LEU A 339 13.73 8.45 1.01
C LEU A 339 15.18 8.30 0.53
N MET A 340 16.02 9.34 0.66
CA MET A 340 17.45 9.24 0.39
C MET A 340 18.14 8.21 1.28
N GLN A 341 17.83 8.20 2.59
CA GLN A 341 18.36 7.19 3.51
C GLN A 341 17.93 5.77 3.12
N LYS A 342 16.67 5.59 2.71
CA LYS A 342 16.19 4.30 2.20
C LYS A 342 16.89 3.88 0.92
N ALA A 343 17.09 4.80 -0.03
CA ALA A 343 17.83 4.52 -1.25
C ALA A 343 19.28 4.11 -0.96
N ASN A 344 19.95 4.81 -0.03
CA ASN A 344 21.30 4.46 0.43
C ASN A 344 21.34 3.05 1.04
N ASN A 345 20.40 2.72 1.90
CA ASN A 345 20.32 1.40 2.53
C ASN A 345 20.06 0.28 1.50
N LYS A 346 19.23 0.55 0.48
CA LYS A 346 18.85 -0.45 -0.52
C LYS A 346 19.86 -0.61 -1.65
N PHE A 347 20.35 0.49 -2.22
CA PHE A 347 21.16 0.51 -3.43
C PHE A 347 22.64 0.81 -3.16
N GLY A 348 22.98 1.29 -1.95
CA GLY A 348 24.33 1.71 -1.56
C GLY A 348 24.60 3.19 -1.87
N GLN A 349 25.55 3.77 -1.11
CA GLN A 349 25.92 5.19 -1.22
C GLN A 349 26.45 5.55 -2.61
N ASP A 350 27.30 4.70 -3.18
CA ASP A 350 27.89 4.94 -4.52
C ASP A 350 26.83 5.07 -5.61
N TYR A 351 25.74 4.28 -5.51
CA TYR A 351 24.64 4.37 -6.45
C TYR A 351 23.93 5.72 -6.34
N VAL A 352 23.65 6.16 -5.12
CA VAL A 352 22.95 7.42 -4.85
C VAL A 352 23.81 8.62 -5.28
N ASP A 353 25.11 8.59 -5.01
CA ASP A 353 26.04 9.68 -5.34
C ASP A 353 26.28 9.81 -6.86
N ASN A 354 26.30 8.70 -7.58
CA ASN A 354 26.45 8.69 -9.04
C ASN A 354 25.17 8.97 -9.82
N ASN A 355 24.02 9.04 -9.11
CA ASN A 355 22.72 9.34 -9.72
C ASN A 355 22.39 10.84 -9.64
N ALA A 356 21.38 11.27 -10.38
CA ALA A 356 20.85 12.65 -10.32
C ALA A 356 20.28 13.02 -8.93
N PHE A 357 20.10 12.05 -8.03
CA PHE A 357 19.52 12.24 -6.69
C PHE A 357 20.34 13.23 -5.85
N SER A 358 21.64 13.03 -5.74
CA SER A 358 22.52 13.92 -4.97
C SER A 358 22.48 15.34 -5.50
N LYS A 359 22.47 15.51 -6.84
CA LYS A 359 22.38 16.83 -7.44
C LYS A 359 21.06 17.52 -7.11
N TRP A 360 19.92 16.83 -7.25
CA TRP A 360 18.60 17.42 -6.94
C TRP A 360 18.48 17.74 -5.46
N PHE A 361 18.97 16.85 -4.59
CA PHE A 361 18.96 17.08 -3.15
C PHE A 361 19.78 18.29 -2.73
N ILE A 362 21.00 18.44 -3.26
CA ILE A 362 21.87 19.57 -2.99
C ILE A 362 21.23 20.88 -3.49
N THR A 363 20.67 20.88 -4.70
CA THR A 363 19.99 22.06 -5.26
C THR A 363 18.80 22.46 -4.41
N ALA A 364 17.91 21.50 -4.07
CA ALA A 364 16.75 21.76 -3.22
C ALA A 364 17.14 22.29 -1.83
N LYS A 365 18.15 21.68 -1.23
CA LYS A 365 18.67 22.04 0.09
C LYS A 365 19.30 23.44 0.09
N SER A 366 20.04 23.80 -0.96
CA SER A 366 20.62 25.14 -1.12
C SER A 366 19.55 26.22 -1.23
N ALA A 367 18.51 25.99 -2.06
CA ALA A 367 17.37 26.91 -2.20
C ALA A 367 16.58 26.99 -0.87
N HIS A 368 16.34 25.88 -0.18
CA HIS A 368 15.70 25.88 1.12
C HIS A 368 16.47 26.72 2.16
N LYS A 369 17.78 26.51 2.23
CA LYS A 369 18.66 27.32 3.11
C LYS A 369 18.57 28.80 2.79
N GLN A 370 18.63 29.17 1.51
CA GLN A 370 18.48 30.55 1.08
C GLN A 370 17.12 31.12 1.49
N PHE A 371 16.01 30.40 1.29
CA PHE A 371 14.68 30.80 1.72
C PHE A 371 14.64 31.14 3.21
N LEU A 372 15.18 30.26 4.06
CA LEU A 372 15.22 30.46 5.50
C LEU A 372 16.06 31.69 5.90
N LEU A 373 17.20 31.92 5.24
CA LEU A 373 18.05 33.08 5.52
C LEU A 373 17.39 34.39 5.11
N GLU A 374 16.76 34.46 3.93
CA GLU A 374 16.02 35.65 3.46
C GLU A 374 14.85 35.96 4.38
N LYS A 375 14.06 34.93 4.78
CA LYS A 375 12.96 35.08 5.73
C LYS A 375 13.44 35.63 7.09
N ARG A 376 14.54 35.10 7.64
CA ARG A 376 15.08 35.53 8.95
C ARG A 376 15.62 36.96 8.91
N ASN A 377 16.24 37.39 7.77
CA ASN A 377 16.86 38.70 7.66
C ASN A 377 15.86 39.80 7.30
N ASN A 378 14.91 39.52 6.43
CA ASN A 378 14.02 40.52 5.84
C ASN A 378 12.54 40.32 6.20
N ASN A 379 12.23 39.27 6.95
CA ASN A 379 10.86 38.82 7.24
C ASN A 379 9.98 38.62 5.98
N PHE A 380 10.61 38.37 4.83
CA PHE A 380 10.00 38.20 3.53
C PHE A 380 10.12 36.77 3.05
N GLU A 381 9.04 36.23 2.50
CA GLU A 381 8.99 34.90 1.93
C GLU A 381 9.10 34.97 0.40
N ASN A 382 10.24 34.55 -0.14
CA ASN A 382 10.47 34.55 -1.58
C ASN A 382 9.82 33.32 -2.23
N ALA A 383 8.65 33.53 -2.85
CA ALA A 383 7.87 32.50 -3.49
C ALA A 383 8.63 31.75 -4.61
N PHE A 384 9.54 32.44 -5.32
CA PHE A 384 10.33 31.78 -6.38
C PHE A 384 11.33 30.78 -5.80
N ILE A 385 12.04 31.14 -4.73
CA ILE A 385 13.00 30.25 -4.04
C ILE A 385 12.27 29.08 -3.38
N PHE A 386 11.09 29.35 -2.81
CA PHE A 386 10.22 28.29 -2.28
C PHE A 386 9.84 27.26 -3.35
N GLU A 387 9.32 27.72 -4.49
CA GLU A 387 8.91 26.81 -5.57
C GLU A 387 10.09 26.04 -6.18
N ASP A 388 11.25 26.67 -6.33
CA ASP A 388 12.48 25.99 -6.81
C ASP A 388 12.89 24.85 -5.86
N SER A 389 12.95 25.13 -4.57
CA SER A 389 13.27 24.09 -3.57
C SER A 389 12.25 22.96 -3.56
N LYS A 390 10.95 23.29 -3.51
CA LYS A 390 9.83 22.36 -3.49
C LYS A 390 9.84 21.41 -4.69
N ILE A 391 9.99 21.94 -5.91
CA ILE A 391 10.00 21.14 -7.15
C ILE A 391 11.12 20.11 -7.12
N HIS A 392 12.32 20.50 -6.68
CA HIS A 392 13.45 19.60 -6.61
C HIS A 392 13.27 18.50 -5.55
N TYR A 393 12.72 18.82 -4.36
CA TYR A 393 12.41 17.81 -3.35
C TYR A 393 11.33 16.84 -3.84
N ILE A 394 10.23 17.33 -4.43
CA ILE A 394 9.15 16.47 -4.94
C ILE A 394 9.68 15.54 -6.05
N ARG A 395 10.47 16.08 -6.99
CA ARG A 395 11.05 15.30 -8.07
C ARG A 395 11.95 14.18 -7.54
N LEU A 396 12.85 14.54 -6.62
CA LEU A 396 13.74 13.58 -5.96
C LEU A 396 12.95 12.48 -5.26
N ALA A 397 12.01 12.87 -4.41
CA ALA A 397 11.20 11.94 -3.64
C ALA A 397 10.44 10.98 -4.55
N ARG A 398 9.81 11.48 -5.61
CA ARG A 398 9.04 10.67 -6.56
C ARG A 398 9.91 9.67 -7.31
N GLU A 399 11.09 10.09 -7.77
CA GLU A 399 12.01 9.21 -8.50
C GLU A 399 12.54 8.09 -7.61
N ILE A 400 12.96 8.42 -6.37
CA ILE A 400 13.41 7.41 -5.41
C ILE A 400 12.27 6.46 -5.03
N SER A 401 11.07 6.99 -4.75
CA SER A 401 9.90 6.17 -4.41
C SER A 401 9.58 5.17 -5.53
N ASN A 402 9.63 5.60 -6.80
CA ASN A 402 9.40 4.72 -7.95
C ASN A 402 10.45 3.60 -8.00
N GLN A 403 11.74 3.92 -7.89
CA GLN A 403 12.82 2.92 -7.93
C GLN A 403 12.76 1.94 -6.75
N LEU A 404 12.43 2.43 -5.55
CA LEU A 404 12.20 1.57 -4.40
C LEU A 404 10.98 0.65 -4.64
N SER A 405 9.88 1.19 -5.17
CA SER A 405 8.68 0.41 -5.52
C SER A 405 8.99 -0.69 -6.52
N ASP A 406 9.71 -0.37 -7.59
CA ASP A 406 10.11 -1.34 -8.62
C ASP A 406 11.02 -2.43 -8.03
N SER A 407 11.86 -2.08 -7.05
CA SER A 407 12.74 -3.03 -6.38
C SER A 407 12.03 -4.00 -5.44
N LEU A 408 10.83 -3.64 -4.95
CA LEU A 408 10.03 -4.47 -4.05
C LEU A 408 9.14 -5.48 -4.79
N VAL A 409 8.81 -5.21 -6.07
CA VAL A 409 7.95 -6.06 -6.90
C VAL A 409 8.81 -6.81 -7.92
N GLN A 410 9.80 -7.56 -7.47
CA GLN A 410 10.64 -8.36 -8.35
C GLN A 410 10.27 -9.84 -8.26
N PHE A 411 9.83 -10.40 -9.40
CA PHE A 411 9.68 -11.84 -9.56
C PHE A 411 11.02 -12.45 -9.97
N ASP A 412 11.37 -13.58 -9.38
CA ASP A 412 12.49 -14.38 -9.89
C ASP A 412 12.02 -15.25 -11.06
N TYR A 413 12.08 -14.67 -12.26
CA TYR A 413 11.66 -15.37 -13.49
C TYR A 413 12.43 -16.66 -13.73
N GLY A 414 13.66 -16.79 -13.22
CA GLY A 414 14.45 -18.02 -13.30
C GLY A 414 13.82 -19.13 -12.49
N LEU A 415 13.52 -18.87 -11.20
CA LEU A 415 12.86 -19.84 -10.34
C LEU A 415 11.44 -20.15 -10.80
N ILE A 416 10.68 -19.14 -11.27
CA ILE A 416 9.35 -19.35 -11.86
C ILE A 416 9.43 -20.31 -13.05
N THR A 417 10.30 -20.04 -14.01
CA THR A 417 10.45 -20.87 -15.23
C THR A 417 10.89 -22.28 -14.87
N LEU A 418 11.81 -22.41 -13.93
CA LEU A 418 12.30 -23.70 -13.41
C LEU A 418 11.18 -24.50 -12.76
N GLY A 419 10.42 -23.90 -11.86
CA GLY A 419 9.30 -24.55 -11.17
C GLY A 419 8.20 -24.97 -12.15
N LEU A 420 7.84 -24.13 -13.12
CA LEU A 420 6.88 -24.46 -14.19
C LEU A 420 7.37 -25.63 -15.07
N ALA A 421 8.65 -25.63 -15.44
CA ALA A 421 9.20 -26.73 -16.25
C ALA A 421 9.15 -28.08 -15.50
N LEU A 422 9.51 -28.11 -14.21
CA LEU A 422 9.42 -29.31 -13.36
C LEU A 422 7.98 -29.82 -13.24
N THR A 423 7.03 -28.96 -12.93
CA THR A 423 5.61 -29.35 -12.81
C THR A 423 5.04 -29.80 -14.14
N THR A 424 5.41 -29.15 -15.26
CA THR A 424 4.99 -29.55 -16.61
C THR A 424 5.52 -30.95 -16.97
N ILE A 425 6.79 -31.24 -16.66
CA ILE A 425 7.39 -32.58 -16.87
C ILE A 425 6.57 -33.65 -16.11
N VAL A 426 6.18 -33.39 -14.88
CA VAL A 426 5.37 -34.32 -14.09
C VAL A 426 4.02 -34.55 -14.73
N VAL A 427 3.32 -33.47 -15.15
CA VAL A 427 2.02 -33.55 -15.80
C VAL A 427 2.09 -34.33 -17.11
N LEU A 428 3.11 -34.07 -17.96
CA LEU A 428 3.30 -34.79 -19.21
C LEU A 428 3.57 -36.28 -18.96
N ASN A 429 4.40 -36.64 -17.97
CA ASN A 429 4.63 -38.04 -17.61
C ASN A 429 3.36 -38.72 -17.08
N ALA A 430 2.53 -38.02 -16.30
CA ALA A 430 1.23 -38.53 -15.85
C ALA A 430 0.30 -38.82 -17.01
N LEU A 431 0.20 -37.88 -17.98
CA LEU A 431 -0.62 -38.05 -19.18
C LEU A 431 -0.13 -39.22 -20.05
N LEU A 432 1.18 -39.32 -20.28
CA LEU A 432 1.76 -40.44 -21.02
C LEU A 432 1.50 -41.79 -20.34
N ALA A 433 1.61 -41.87 -19.01
CA ALA A 433 1.29 -43.06 -18.24
C ALA A 433 -0.20 -43.41 -18.32
N PHE A 434 -1.09 -42.44 -18.33
CA PHE A 434 -2.54 -42.62 -18.47
C PHE A 434 -2.93 -43.09 -19.86
N CYS A 435 -2.34 -42.51 -20.92
CA CYS A 435 -2.64 -42.85 -22.30
C CYS A 435 -2.05 -44.21 -22.74
N SER A 436 -0.99 -44.70 -22.05
CA SER A 436 -0.39 -45.99 -22.33
C SER A 436 -1.07 -47.10 -21.54
N ALA A 437 -2.18 -47.64 -22.03
CA ALA A 437 -2.91 -48.73 -21.39
C ALA A 437 -2.15 -50.09 -21.37
N THR A 438 -0.84 -50.13 -21.72
CA THR A 438 -0.03 -51.36 -21.80
C THR A 438 1.37 -51.14 -21.20
N ASP A 439 2.02 -52.24 -20.82
CA ASP A 439 3.33 -52.56 -20.19
C ASP A 439 4.55 -51.62 -20.34
N ARG A 440 4.37 -50.33 -20.72
CA ARG A 440 5.44 -49.38 -21.02
C ARG A 440 5.85 -48.44 -19.89
N VAL A 441 5.36 -48.60 -18.69
CA VAL A 441 5.73 -47.76 -17.51
C VAL A 441 7.26 -47.67 -17.32
N PHE A 442 8.00 -48.72 -17.70
CA PHE A 442 9.45 -48.77 -17.57
C PHE A 442 10.20 -47.87 -18.57
N ILE A 443 9.62 -47.68 -19.77
CA ILE A 443 10.19 -46.76 -20.80
C ILE A 443 9.97 -45.31 -20.38
N HIS A 444 8.79 -45.01 -19.83
CA HIS A 444 8.47 -43.64 -19.37
C HIS A 444 9.31 -43.20 -18.17
N GLY A 445 9.66 -44.14 -17.25
CA GLY A 445 10.57 -43.84 -16.15
C GLY A 445 11.99 -43.43 -16.64
N LYS A 446 12.49 -44.08 -17.70
CA LYS A 446 13.78 -43.72 -18.31
C LYS A 446 13.75 -42.38 -19.03
N VAL A 447 12.66 -42.07 -19.74
CA VAL A 447 12.47 -40.76 -20.41
C VAL A 447 12.37 -39.66 -19.37
N ALA A 448 11.63 -39.87 -18.28
CA ALA A 448 11.53 -38.92 -17.18
C ALA A 448 12.87 -38.66 -16.51
N PHE A 449 13.69 -39.71 -16.29
CA PHE A 449 15.01 -39.60 -15.70
C PHE A 449 16.00 -38.84 -16.62
N LEU A 450 15.97 -39.13 -17.92
CA LEU A 450 16.80 -38.43 -18.90
C LEU A 450 16.39 -36.94 -19.05
N SER A 451 15.09 -36.65 -18.98
CA SER A 451 14.56 -35.28 -18.97
C SER A 451 15.04 -34.52 -17.73
N LEU A 452 15.07 -35.16 -16.56
CA LEU A 452 15.62 -34.61 -15.32
C LEU A 452 17.12 -34.33 -15.40
N LEU A 453 17.90 -35.23 -15.98
CA LEU A 453 19.36 -35.04 -16.16
C LEU A 453 19.65 -33.90 -17.13
N ALA A 454 18.93 -33.82 -18.27
CA ALA A 454 19.06 -32.74 -19.23
C ALA A 454 18.69 -31.39 -18.57
N PHE A 455 17.67 -31.38 -17.75
CA PHE A 455 17.20 -30.21 -17.04
C PHE A 455 18.17 -29.77 -15.92
N ALA A 456 18.71 -30.70 -15.13
CA ALA A 456 19.78 -30.44 -14.15
C ALA A 456 21.04 -29.84 -14.81
N ALA A 457 21.38 -30.30 -16.00
CA ALA A 457 22.46 -29.74 -16.80
C ALA A 457 22.15 -28.29 -17.27
N CYS A 458 20.91 -28.01 -17.65
CA CYS A 458 20.46 -26.65 -18.01
C CYS A 458 20.49 -25.72 -16.81
N ILE A 459 20.07 -26.19 -15.62
CA ILE A 459 20.15 -25.43 -14.37
C ILE A 459 21.58 -25.10 -14.03
N ASN A 460 22.46 -26.08 -14.06
CA ASN A 460 23.89 -25.89 -13.74
C ASN A 460 24.50 -24.83 -14.66
N LYS A 461 24.19 -24.89 -15.96
CA LYS A 461 24.63 -23.90 -16.95
C LYS A 461 24.04 -22.50 -16.71
N TRP A 462 22.77 -22.43 -16.28
CA TRP A 462 22.10 -21.18 -15.95
C TRP A 462 22.64 -20.56 -14.67
N CYS A 463 22.84 -21.36 -13.60
CA CYS A 463 23.46 -20.91 -12.35
C CYS A 463 24.89 -20.39 -12.57
N HIS A 464 25.64 -21.02 -13.47
CA HIS A 464 26.97 -20.58 -13.86
C HIS A 464 26.93 -19.25 -14.62
N TYR A 465 25.95 -19.06 -15.50
CA TYR A 465 25.75 -17.83 -16.27
C TYR A 465 25.36 -16.63 -15.38
N HIS A 466 24.60 -16.85 -14.32
CA HIS A 466 24.15 -15.82 -13.39
C HIS A 466 25.02 -15.68 -12.13
N GLY A 467 26.17 -16.34 -12.06
CA GLY A 467 27.16 -16.17 -10.98
C GLY A 467 26.76 -16.75 -9.62
N TYR A 468 25.77 -17.65 -9.58
CA TYR A 468 25.37 -18.33 -8.34
C TYR A 468 26.37 -19.38 -7.85
N PHE A 469 27.30 -19.80 -8.68
CA PHE A 469 28.48 -20.60 -8.31
C PHE A 469 29.75 -19.86 -8.75
N THR A 470 30.37 -19.15 -7.83
CA THR A 470 31.76 -18.75 -8.00
C THR A 470 32.62 -20.00 -7.80
N THR A 471 33.34 -20.42 -8.83
CA THR A 471 34.43 -21.40 -8.68
C THR A 471 35.46 -20.81 -7.74
N THR A 472 35.53 -21.35 -6.51
CA THR A 472 36.75 -21.27 -5.69
C THR A 472 37.88 -22.07 -6.35
#